data_2e99c434c50ff92519334b1040d56f2f
#
_entry.id   2e99c434c50ff92519334b1040d56f2f
#
_cell.length_a   1.000
_cell.length_b   1.000
_cell.length_c   1.000
_cell.angle_alpha   90.00
_cell.angle_beta   90.00
_cell.angle_gamma   90.00
#
_symmetry.space_group_name_H-M   'P 1'
#
loop_
_entity.id
_entity.type
_entity.pdbx_description
1 polymer ?
#
loop_
_entity_poly.entity_id
_entity_poly.type
_entity_poly.pdbx_seq_one_letter_code
_entity_poly.pdbx_strand_id
1 'polypeptide(L)'
;MAWGFSPHRHIHAKAWSFLPGAFRESWQPSPADLLRWATSADSRKHTDTLEAARHYLDLDDLPLQPTSLAGTTWSEAHGILTEGDSTLSPRRLGVLPWELERAYSRMVAAWAPRDSSAPILDRINRAAADFGHYLADAHVPLHTSGNYDGQRTNQRGIHALWETQAAEWLLAPENRNSC
;
A
#
# COMPACT_ATOMS: atom_id res chain seq x y z
N MET A 1 1.04 -10.43 4.86
CA MET A 1 1.46 -10.18 3.46
C MET A 1 0.41 -9.29 2.85
N ALA A 2 0.81 -8.26 2.14
CA ALA A 2 -0.05 -7.41 1.32
C ALA A 2 -0.51 -8.18 0.08
N TRP A 3 -1.26 -7.56 -0.83
CA TRP A 3 -1.51 -8.13 -2.15
C TRP A 3 -0.29 -8.91 -2.62
N GLY A 4 -0.46 -10.11 -3.17
CA GLY A 4 0.64 -10.85 -3.74
C GLY A 4 1.42 -10.02 -4.77
N PHE A 5 2.65 -10.36 -5.06
CA PHE A 5 3.48 -9.59 -6.00
C PHE A 5 2.84 -9.44 -7.39
N SER A 6 2.11 -10.47 -7.85
CA SER A 6 1.42 -10.46 -9.15
C SER A 6 0.27 -9.43 -9.18
N PRO A 7 -0.66 -9.38 -8.22
CA PRO A 7 -1.69 -8.34 -8.14
C PRO A 7 -1.13 -6.92 -8.09
N HIS A 8 -0.14 -6.61 -7.25
CA HIS A 8 0.48 -5.28 -7.22
C HIS A 8 1.03 -4.85 -8.57
N ARG A 9 1.76 -5.73 -9.24
CA ARG A 9 2.29 -5.47 -10.59
C ARG A 9 1.17 -5.20 -11.58
N HIS A 10 0.09 -5.98 -11.51
CA HIS A 10 -1.08 -5.79 -12.38
C HIS A 10 -1.78 -4.45 -12.13
N ILE A 11 -2.01 -4.09 -10.87
CA ILE A 11 -2.61 -2.81 -10.47
C ILE A 11 -1.77 -1.64 -11.02
N HIS A 12 -0.45 -1.66 -10.84
CA HIS A 12 0.44 -0.60 -11.36
C HIS A 12 0.40 -0.51 -12.89
N ALA A 13 0.44 -1.64 -13.60
CA ALA A 13 0.36 -1.67 -15.05
C ALA A 13 -0.99 -1.12 -15.56
N LYS A 14 -2.07 -1.45 -14.88
CA LYS A 14 -3.40 -0.92 -15.20
C LYS A 14 -3.52 0.57 -14.88
N ALA A 15 -3.09 1.00 -13.70
CA ALA A 15 -3.08 2.42 -13.33
C ALA A 15 -2.31 3.25 -14.37
N TRP A 16 -1.14 2.78 -14.81
CA TRP A 16 -0.40 3.40 -15.90
C TRP A 16 -1.24 3.57 -17.17
N SER A 17 -2.01 2.57 -17.57
CA SER A 17 -2.83 2.61 -18.80
C SER A 17 -3.95 3.66 -18.75
N PHE A 18 -4.41 4.05 -17.56
CA PHE A 18 -5.45 5.06 -17.35
C PHE A 18 -4.93 6.49 -17.25
N LEU A 19 -3.61 6.68 -17.14
CA LEU A 19 -3.05 8.04 -17.09
C LEU A 19 -3.26 8.77 -18.41
N PRO A 20 -3.50 10.11 -18.40
CA PRO A 20 -3.60 10.92 -19.61
C PRO A 20 -2.38 10.76 -20.52
N GLY A 21 -2.59 10.74 -21.83
CA GLY A 21 -1.52 10.53 -22.82
C GLY A 21 -0.34 11.47 -22.65
N ALA A 22 -0.59 12.77 -22.55
CA ALA A 22 0.45 13.78 -22.32
C ALA A 22 1.28 13.53 -21.03
N PHE A 23 0.65 13.01 -19.98
CA PHE A 23 1.34 12.66 -18.74
C PHE A 23 2.24 11.43 -18.95
N ARG A 24 1.74 10.41 -19.64
CA ARG A 24 2.53 9.22 -19.97
C ARG A 24 3.73 9.53 -20.85
N GLU A 25 3.55 10.42 -21.82
CA GLU A 25 4.63 10.89 -22.70
C GLU A 25 5.73 11.65 -21.95
N SER A 26 5.36 12.44 -20.94
CA SER A 26 6.33 13.18 -20.12
C SER A 26 7.07 12.32 -19.10
N TRP A 27 6.43 11.27 -18.59
CA TRP A 27 7.02 10.43 -17.54
C TRP A 27 7.83 9.25 -18.11
N GLN A 28 7.30 8.52 -19.06
CA GLN A 28 7.93 7.40 -19.77
C GLN A 28 8.75 6.41 -18.88
N PRO A 29 8.22 5.91 -17.74
CA PRO A 29 8.90 4.84 -17.05
C PRO A 29 8.93 3.62 -17.95
N SER A 30 10.01 2.83 -17.91
CA SER A 30 9.97 1.55 -18.60
C SER A 30 8.97 0.60 -17.91
N PRO A 31 8.31 -0.31 -18.66
CA PRO A 31 7.48 -1.34 -18.04
C PRO A 31 8.22 -2.15 -16.97
N ALA A 32 9.52 -2.39 -17.17
CA ALA A 32 10.36 -3.08 -16.19
C ALA A 32 10.49 -2.30 -14.89
N ASP A 33 10.62 -0.96 -14.94
CA ASP A 33 10.69 -0.13 -13.75
C ASP A 33 9.37 -0.15 -12.96
N LEU A 34 8.23 -0.04 -13.65
CA LEU A 34 6.92 -0.15 -13.01
C LEU A 34 6.73 -1.48 -12.29
N LEU A 35 7.11 -2.58 -12.93
CA LEU A 35 7.01 -3.91 -12.33
C LEU A 35 8.00 -4.12 -11.18
N ARG A 36 9.22 -3.59 -11.31
CA ARG A 36 10.27 -3.68 -10.30
C ARG A 36 9.88 -2.96 -9.01
N TRP A 37 9.39 -1.73 -9.13
CA TRP A 37 9.08 -0.89 -7.97
C TRP A 37 7.71 -1.18 -7.35
N ALA A 38 6.77 -1.78 -8.09
CA ALA A 38 5.43 -2.10 -7.60
C ALA A 38 5.41 -2.94 -6.31
N THR A 39 6.44 -3.74 -6.06
CA THR A 39 6.57 -4.63 -4.90
C THR A 39 7.75 -4.26 -3.99
N SER A 40 8.35 -3.08 -4.18
CA SER A 40 9.53 -2.68 -3.42
C SER A 40 9.22 -2.43 -1.95
N ALA A 41 8.02 -1.92 -1.63
CA ALA A 41 7.57 -1.74 -0.26
C ALA A 41 7.53 -3.07 0.51
N ASP A 42 6.95 -4.11 -0.07
CA ASP A 42 6.97 -5.45 0.54
C ASP A 42 8.39 -5.99 0.76
N SER A 43 9.27 -5.77 -0.21
CA SER A 43 10.66 -6.21 -0.08
C SER A 43 11.40 -5.49 1.06
N ARG A 44 11.05 -4.24 1.35
CA ARG A 44 11.65 -3.47 2.47
C ARG A 44 11.30 -4.03 3.85
N LYS A 45 10.23 -4.81 4.02
CA LYS A 45 9.87 -5.47 5.28
C LYS A 45 11.00 -6.32 5.88
N HIS A 46 11.95 -6.76 5.04
CA HIS A 46 13.12 -7.53 5.47
C HIS A 46 14.25 -6.65 6.05
N THR A 47 14.27 -5.36 5.75
CA THR A 47 15.34 -4.44 6.12
C THR A 47 14.88 -3.26 6.98
N ASP A 48 13.62 -2.85 6.85
CA ASP A 48 13.00 -1.80 7.67
C ASP A 48 11.96 -2.43 8.60
N THR A 49 12.24 -2.39 9.89
CA THR A 49 11.39 -3.00 10.91
C THR A 49 10.04 -2.31 11.09
N LEU A 50 9.87 -1.09 10.57
CA LEU A 50 8.61 -0.34 10.60
C LEU A 50 7.81 -0.47 9.31
N GLU A 51 8.41 -1.03 8.26
CA GLU A 51 7.74 -1.13 6.96
C GLU A 51 6.42 -1.91 7.04
N ALA A 52 6.41 -3.03 7.76
CA ALA A 52 5.21 -3.87 7.88
C ALA A 52 3.99 -3.06 8.37
N ALA A 53 4.17 -2.17 9.34
CA ALA A 53 3.08 -1.35 9.89
C ALA A 53 2.51 -0.32 8.91
N ARG A 54 3.19 -0.01 7.82
CA ARG A 54 2.74 0.93 6.79
C ARG A 54 1.68 0.36 5.87
N HIS A 55 1.45 -0.96 5.92
CA HIS A 55 0.57 -1.68 5.00
C HIS A 55 -0.84 -1.93 5.54
N TYR A 56 -1.11 -1.62 6.81
CA TYR A 56 -2.39 -1.90 7.45
C TYR A 56 -2.75 -0.87 8.54
N LEU A 57 -3.99 -0.95 9.00
CA LEU A 57 -4.47 -0.34 10.24
C LEU A 57 -5.56 -1.24 10.84
N ASP A 58 -5.28 -1.91 11.95
CA ASP A 58 -6.18 -2.84 12.61
C ASP A 58 -7.29 -2.07 13.36
N LEU A 59 -8.39 -1.77 12.67
CA LEU A 59 -9.50 -0.97 13.17
C LEU A 59 -10.23 -1.65 14.33
N ASP A 60 -10.29 -2.97 14.34
CA ASP A 60 -10.92 -3.78 15.39
C ASP A 60 -10.09 -3.88 16.67
N ASP A 61 -8.80 -3.53 16.61
CA ASP A 61 -7.90 -3.45 17.76
C ASP A 61 -7.75 -2.00 18.29
N LEU A 62 -8.45 -1.01 17.69
CA LEU A 62 -8.44 0.35 18.19
C LEU A 62 -9.25 0.49 19.49
N PRO A 63 -8.76 1.24 20.49
CA PRO A 63 -9.47 1.48 21.74
C PRO A 63 -10.64 2.50 21.63
N LEU A 64 -10.86 3.03 20.43
CA LEU A 64 -11.81 4.11 20.15
C LEU A 64 -12.45 3.94 18.75
N GLN A 65 -13.46 4.72 18.46
CA GLN A 65 -14.10 4.69 17.14
C GLN A 65 -13.12 5.19 16.06
N PRO A 66 -12.97 4.46 14.94
CA PRO A 66 -12.06 4.85 13.86
C PRO A 66 -12.29 6.27 13.32
N THR A 67 -13.53 6.75 13.34
CA THR A 67 -13.90 8.10 12.92
C THR A 67 -13.24 9.20 13.75
N SER A 68 -12.84 8.91 14.99
CA SER A 68 -12.11 9.86 15.84
C SER A 68 -10.69 10.14 15.34
N LEU A 69 -10.16 9.31 14.44
CA LEU A 69 -8.85 9.48 13.82
C LEU A 69 -8.94 10.16 12.45
N ALA A 70 -10.15 10.37 11.92
CA ALA A 70 -10.34 10.96 10.60
C ALA A 70 -9.81 12.41 10.57
N GLY A 71 -8.96 12.70 9.58
CA GLY A 71 -8.38 14.04 9.40
C GLY A 71 -7.27 14.41 10.38
N THR A 72 -6.85 13.50 11.27
CA THR A 72 -5.71 13.74 12.17
C THR A 72 -4.38 13.51 11.48
N THR A 73 -3.37 14.28 11.88
CA THR A 73 -1.97 13.96 11.60
C THR A 73 -1.54 12.72 12.40
N TRP A 74 -0.46 12.07 11.97
CA TRP A 74 0.08 10.94 12.75
C TRP A 74 0.40 11.31 14.20
N SER A 75 0.94 12.50 14.45
CA SER A 75 1.28 12.96 15.81
C SER A 75 0.05 13.09 16.70
N GLU A 76 -1.03 13.65 16.17
CA GLU A 76 -2.31 13.78 16.88
C GLU A 76 -2.94 12.40 17.13
N ALA A 77 -2.98 11.55 16.10
CA ALA A 77 -3.49 10.19 16.23
C ALA A 77 -2.71 9.37 17.26
N HIS A 78 -1.38 9.46 17.23
CA HIS A 78 -0.52 8.79 18.20
C HIS A 78 -0.81 9.27 19.62
N GLY A 79 -0.97 10.60 19.83
CA GLY A 79 -1.37 11.16 21.12
C GLY A 79 -2.69 10.58 21.62
N ILE A 80 -3.72 10.60 20.77
CA ILE A 80 -5.06 10.07 21.10
C ILE A 80 -4.99 8.57 21.44
N LEU A 81 -4.24 7.79 20.68
CA LEU A 81 -4.12 6.34 20.89
C LEU A 81 -3.39 5.98 22.17
N THR A 82 -2.35 6.75 22.53
CA THR A 82 -1.50 6.46 23.69
C THR A 82 -2.01 7.07 25.00
N GLU A 83 -2.98 7.98 24.95
CA GLU A 83 -3.58 8.60 26.14
C GLU A 83 -4.23 7.56 27.07
N GLY A 84 -4.82 6.52 26.50
CA GLY A 84 -5.47 5.42 27.25
C GLY A 84 -4.59 4.18 27.46
N ASP A 85 -3.60 3.95 26.61
CA ASP A 85 -2.72 2.75 26.64
C ASP A 85 -1.36 3.05 25.99
N SER A 86 -0.36 3.30 26.83
CA SER A 86 1.02 3.57 26.39
C SER A 86 1.71 2.37 25.71
N THR A 87 1.10 1.19 25.72
CA THR A 87 1.62 -0.01 25.03
C THR A 87 1.26 -0.05 23.56
N LEU A 88 0.32 0.80 23.12
CA LEU A 88 -0.06 0.91 21.72
C LEU A 88 1.10 1.52 20.92
N SER A 89 1.47 0.87 19.85
CA SER A 89 2.58 1.28 19.01
C SER A 89 2.21 1.17 17.52
N PRO A 90 2.88 1.92 16.64
CA PRO A 90 2.71 1.77 15.19
C PRO A 90 2.83 0.32 14.70
N ARG A 91 3.74 -0.44 15.30
CA ARG A 91 3.94 -1.86 14.96
C ARG A 91 2.74 -2.73 15.28
N ARG A 92 1.95 -2.36 16.28
CA ARG A 92 0.81 -3.16 16.72
C ARG A 92 -0.46 -2.81 15.96
N LEU A 93 -0.69 -1.52 15.71
CA LEU A 93 -1.94 -1.05 15.12
C LEU A 93 -1.86 -0.82 13.61
N GLY A 94 -0.65 -0.58 13.09
CA GLY A 94 -0.46 -0.11 11.73
C GLY A 94 -0.65 1.40 11.58
N VAL A 95 -0.19 1.93 10.43
CA VAL A 95 -0.17 3.38 10.15
C VAL A 95 -0.55 3.71 8.71
N LEU A 96 -1.19 2.81 7.99
CA LEU A 96 -1.45 2.92 6.56
C LEU A 96 -2.08 4.25 6.11
N PRO A 97 -3.11 4.85 6.76
CA PRO A 97 -3.69 6.10 6.29
C PRO A 97 -2.69 7.26 6.28
N TRP A 98 -1.89 7.39 7.33
CA TRP A 98 -0.87 8.43 7.43
C TRP A 98 0.35 8.16 6.54
N GLU A 99 0.69 6.90 6.31
CA GLU A 99 1.73 6.54 5.34
C GLU A 99 1.28 6.83 3.91
N LEU A 100 0.02 6.61 3.59
CA LEU A 100 -0.54 6.95 2.28
C LEU A 100 -0.43 8.46 2.01
N GLU A 101 -0.76 9.30 2.98
CA GLU A 101 -0.59 10.76 2.88
C GLU A 101 0.89 11.15 2.69
N ARG A 102 1.80 10.54 3.48
CA ARG A 102 3.25 10.75 3.33
C ARG A 102 3.77 10.28 1.98
N ALA A 103 3.31 9.13 1.49
CA ALA A 103 3.71 8.61 0.17
C ALA A 103 3.23 9.53 -0.96
N TYR A 104 2.00 10.03 -0.87
CA TYR A 104 1.47 11.03 -1.78
C TYR A 104 2.34 12.30 -1.78
N SER A 105 2.64 12.84 -0.61
CA SER A 105 3.48 14.03 -0.47
C SER A 105 4.90 13.83 -1.04
N ARG A 106 5.50 12.66 -0.82
CA ARG A 106 6.79 12.29 -1.42
C ARG A 106 6.70 12.21 -2.95
N MET A 107 5.61 11.64 -3.47
CA MET A 107 5.38 11.55 -4.92
C MET A 107 5.27 12.95 -5.52
N VAL A 108 4.45 13.84 -4.96
CA VAL A 108 4.33 15.23 -5.41
C VAL A 108 5.67 15.96 -5.37
N ALA A 109 6.42 15.82 -4.27
CA ALA A 109 7.76 16.42 -4.13
C ALA A 109 8.77 15.87 -5.13
N ALA A 110 8.66 14.59 -5.49
CA ALA A 110 9.54 13.99 -6.50
C ALA A 110 9.32 14.58 -7.90
N TRP A 111 8.11 15.05 -8.21
CA TRP A 111 7.74 15.71 -9.47
C TRP A 111 8.09 17.19 -9.53
N ALA A 112 8.38 17.84 -8.41
CA ALA A 112 8.63 19.27 -8.35
C ALA A 112 9.84 19.76 -9.20
N PRO A 113 10.98 19.06 -9.28
CA PRO A 113 12.07 19.41 -10.17
C PRO A 113 11.68 19.16 -11.62
N ARG A 114 11.84 20.18 -12.49
CA ARG A 114 11.59 20.09 -13.94
C ARG A 114 12.82 19.56 -14.71
N ASP A 115 13.43 18.52 -14.21
CA ASP A 115 14.59 17.88 -14.82
C ASP A 115 14.24 16.41 -15.11
N SER A 116 14.64 15.91 -16.25
CA SER A 116 14.41 14.55 -16.73
C SER A 116 15.65 13.66 -16.61
N SER A 117 16.62 14.03 -15.77
CA SER A 117 17.81 13.19 -15.57
C SER A 117 17.43 11.80 -15.00
N ALA A 118 18.20 10.77 -15.32
CA ALA A 118 17.93 9.41 -14.89
C ALA A 118 17.77 9.24 -13.37
N PRO A 119 18.56 9.92 -12.49
CA PRO A 119 18.34 9.85 -11.06
C PRO A 119 17.00 10.42 -10.59
N ILE A 120 16.51 11.46 -11.28
CA ILE A 120 15.20 12.06 -10.96
C ILE A 120 14.07 11.16 -11.41
N LEU A 121 14.16 10.57 -12.60
CA LEU A 121 13.17 9.59 -13.08
C LEU A 121 13.08 8.36 -12.16
N ASP A 122 14.21 7.83 -11.69
CA ASP A 122 14.21 6.71 -10.73
C ASP A 122 13.52 7.10 -9.40
N ARG A 123 13.77 8.31 -8.89
CA ARG A 123 13.11 8.83 -7.70
C ARG A 123 11.60 8.99 -7.89
N ILE A 124 11.17 9.51 -9.03
CA ILE A 124 9.74 9.62 -9.39
C ILE A 124 9.11 8.23 -9.44
N ASN A 125 9.74 7.29 -10.13
CA ASN A 125 9.25 5.92 -10.29
C ASN A 125 9.07 5.23 -8.93
N ARG A 126 10.04 5.36 -8.03
CA ARG A 126 9.95 4.81 -6.67
C ARG A 126 8.84 5.46 -5.86
N ALA A 127 8.74 6.78 -5.86
CA ALA A 127 7.74 7.50 -5.10
C ALA A 127 6.31 7.20 -5.59
N ALA A 128 6.11 7.14 -6.91
CA ALA A 128 4.83 6.76 -7.50
C ALA A 128 4.47 5.30 -7.23
N ALA A 129 5.45 4.40 -7.25
CA ALA A 129 5.23 3.00 -6.95
C ALA A 129 4.88 2.79 -5.47
N ASP A 130 5.56 3.44 -4.55
CA ASP A 130 5.24 3.38 -3.11
C ASP A 130 3.82 3.90 -2.84
N PHE A 131 3.44 5.04 -3.42
CA PHE A 131 2.09 5.56 -3.30
C PHE A 131 1.04 4.58 -3.85
N GLY A 132 1.26 4.04 -5.05
CA GLY A 132 0.36 3.06 -5.67
C GLY A 132 0.27 1.75 -4.87
N HIS A 133 1.37 1.32 -4.25
CA HIS A 133 1.42 0.12 -3.40
C HIS A 133 0.54 0.30 -2.16
N TYR A 134 0.77 1.34 -1.36
CA TYR A 134 -0.02 1.60 -0.15
C TYR A 134 -1.48 1.93 -0.47
N LEU A 135 -1.74 2.58 -1.60
CA LEU A 135 -3.12 2.82 -2.05
C LEU A 135 -3.84 1.50 -2.38
N ALA A 136 -3.15 0.57 -3.01
CA ALA A 136 -3.70 -0.77 -3.28
C ALA A 136 -3.98 -1.53 -1.97
N ASP A 137 -3.07 -1.48 -1.00
CA ASP A 137 -3.25 -2.07 0.32
C ASP A 137 -4.43 -1.47 1.08
N ALA A 138 -4.65 -0.16 0.97
CA ALA A 138 -5.79 0.52 1.57
C ALA A 138 -7.16 0.06 1.01
N HIS A 139 -7.18 -0.66 -0.12
CA HIS A 139 -8.38 -1.28 -0.68
C HIS A 139 -8.57 -2.74 -0.27
N VAL A 140 -7.71 -3.29 0.58
CA VAL A 140 -7.82 -4.65 1.08
C VAL A 140 -8.57 -4.68 2.42
N PRO A 141 -9.77 -5.27 2.50
CA PRO A 141 -10.50 -5.35 3.77
C PRO A 141 -9.69 -6.03 4.89
N LEU A 142 -8.88 -7.02 4.56
CA LEU A 142 -8.06 -7.74 5.54
C LEU A 142 -6.93 -6.87 6.14
N HIS A 143 -6.59 -5.75 5.54
CA HIS A 143 -5.65 -4.76 6.09
C HIS A 143 -6.30 -3.81 7.11
N THR A 144 -7.55 -4.03 7.47
CA THR A 144 -8.26 -3.24 8.49
C THR A 144 -8.59 -4.05 9.73
N SER A 145 -8.06 -5.27 9.87
CA SER A 145 -8.40 -6.18 10.96
C SER A 145 -7.16 -6.87 11.52
N GLY A 146 -7.01 -6.86 12.83
CA GLY A 146 -6.03 -7.69 13.55
C GLY A 146 -6.29 -9.20 13.40
N ASN A 147 -7.45 -9.59 12.87
CA ASN A 147 -7.76 -10.97 12.46
C ASN A 147 -7.49 -11.22 10.95
N TYR A 148 -6.54 -10.51 10.38
CA TYR A 148 -6.26 -10.47 8.93
C TYR A 148 -6.10 -11.83 8.25
N ASP A 149 -5.63 -12.85 8.95
CA ASP A 149 -5.45 -14.21 8.41
C ASP A 149 -6.47 -15.22 8.95
N GLY A 150 -7.53 -14.75 9.63
CA GLY A 150 -8.54 -15.61 10.24
C GLY A 150 -8.02 -16.38 11.46
N GLN A 151 -6.91 -15.98 12.06
CA GLN A 151 -6.27 -16.66 13.19
C GLN A 151 -7.12 -16.65 14.46
N ARG A 152 -8.01 -15.65 14.61
CA ARG A 152 -8.94 -15.53 15.74
C ARG A 152 -10.26 -16.29 15.50
N THR A 153 -10.54 -16.69 14.24
CA THR A 153 -11.81 -17.30 13.80
C THR A 153 -11.64 -18.71 13.22
N ASN A 154 -10.47 -19.32 13.41
CA ASN A 154 -10.11 -20.64 12.84
C ASN A 154 -10.20 -20.72 11.31
N GLN A 155 -9.85 -19.62 10.63
CA GLN A 155 -9.86 -19.47 9.17
C GLN A 155 -8.47 -19.12 8.62
N ARG A 156 -7.41 -19.64 9.24
CA ARG A 156 -6.03 -19.37 8.85
C ARG A 156 -5.81 -19.62 7.36
N GLY A 157 -5.10 -18.69 6.71
CA GLY A 157 -4.80 -18.73 5.28
C GLY A 157 -5.75 -17.91 4.42
N ILE A 158 -6.79 -17.30 5.00
CA ILE A 158 -7.75 -16.47 4.24
C ILE A 158 -7.06 -15.26 3.58
N HIS A 159 -6.02 -14.74 4.19
CA HIS A 159 -5.23 -13.64 3.65
C HIS A 159 -4.55 -14.04 2.32
N ALA A 160 -3.80 -15.15 2.34
CA ALA A 160 -3.15 -15.65 1.13
C ALA A 160 -4.15 -16.11 0.07
N LEU A 161 -5.29 -16.68 0.49
CA LEU A 161 -6.38 -17.04 -0.42
C LEU A 161 -6.91 -15.81 -1.16
N TRP A 162 -7.23 -14.74 -0.44
CA TRP A 162 -7.81 -13.52 -1.01
C TRP A 162 -6.82 -12.75 -1.87
N GLU A 163 -5.65 -12.46 -1.35
CA GLU A 163 -4.71 -11.52 -1.98
C GLU A 163 -3.80 -12.13 -3.03
N THR A 164 -3.65 -13.43 -3.01
CA THR A 164 -2.79 -14.13 -3.97
C THR A 164 -3.60 -15.08 -4.82
N GLN A 165 -4.16 -16.12 -4.24
CA GLN A 165 -4.75 -17.21 -5.03
C GLN A 165 -5.98 -16.76 -5.83
N ALA A 166 -6.94 -16.09 -5.18
CA ALA A 166 -8.15 -15.61 -5.86
C ALA A 166 -7.81 -14.51 -6.87
N ALA A 167 -6.92 -13.57 -6.51
CA ALA A 167 -6.51 -12.52 -7.41
C ALA A 167 -5.74 -13.06 -8.63
N GLU A 168 -4.81 -13.99 -8.45
CA GLU A 168 -4.08 -14.62 -9.56
C GLU A 168 -5.02 -15.44 -10.44
N TRP A 169 -5.98 -16.14 -9.84
CA TRP A 169 -7.00 -16.86 -10.61
C TRP A 169 -7.84 -15.91 -11.48
N LEU A 170 -8.30 -14.79 -10.95
CA LEU A 170 -9.05 -13.77 -11.70
C LEU A 170 -8.20 -13.10 -12.80
N LEU A 171 -6.90 -12.96 -12.59
CA LEU A 171 -5.99 -12.33 -13.54
C LEU A 171 -5.54 -13.29 -14.66
N ALA A 172 -5.71 -14.59 -14.48
CA ALA A 172 -5.35 -15.59 -15.47
C ALA A 172 -6.18 -15.41 -16.76
N PRO A 173 -5.55 -15.41 -17.95
CA PRO A 173 -6.24 -15.13 -19.22
C PRO A 173 -7.44 -16.03 -19.48
N GLU A 174 -7.34 -17.31 -19.11
CA GLU A 174 -8.36 -18.33 -19.27
C GLU A 174 -9.62 -18.07 -18.43
N ASN A 175 -9.50 -17.32 -17.33
CA ASN A 175 -10.61 -17.08 -16.40
C ASN A 175 -11.31 -15.73 -16.63
N ARG A 176 -10.77 -14.84 -17.48
CA ARG A 176 -11.31 -13.48 -17.71
C ARG A 176 -12.70 -13.42 -18.30
N ASN A 177 -13.17 -14.50 -18.93
CA ASN A 177 -14.47 -14.59 -19.57
C ASN A 177 -15.51 -15.34 -18.70
N SER A 178 -15.19 -15.66 -17.47
CA SER A 178 -16.01 -16.47 -16.56
C SER A 178 -16.76 -15.63 -15.51
N CYS A 179 -16.72 -14.31 -15.62
CA CYS A 179 -17.45 -13.38 -14.74
C CYS A 179 -18.45 -12.55 -15.50
#